data_4bd9a44efa42ddbb673b105d7283daf0
#
_entry.id   4bd9a44efa42ddbb673b105d7283daf0
#
_cell.length_a   1.000
_cell.length_b   1.000
_cell.length_c   1.000
_cell.angle_alpha   90.00
_cell.angle_beta   90.00
_cell.angle_gamma   90.00
#
_symmetry.space_group_name_H-M   'P 1'
#
loop_
_entity.id
_entity.type
_entity.pdbx_description
1 polymer ?
#
loop_
_entity_poly.entity_id
_entity_poly.type
_entity_poly.pdbx_seq_one_letter_code
_entity_poly.pdbx_strand_id
1 'polypeptide(L)'
;RPTLICTKTIIGFGSPNKSGSHDCHGAPLGAEEIAAAREFLGWEHPAFEIPADVYAEWDAKAVGAAKEAAWNAKFDAYAAAYPAEAAEFKRRVNGELPAQWEEKANQIIADLQANPANIASRKASQNALEAFGKMLPEFMGGSADLAPSNLTMWSGSKSLEANDFSGNYIHYGVREFGMTAIMNGIALHGGFVPYGATFLMFMEYARNAMRMAALMKVQNIQVYTHDSIGLGEDGPTHQPVEQIASLRLTPNMSTWRPCDQVESAVAWKLA
;
A
#
# COMPACT_ATOMS: atom_id res chain seq x y z
N ARG A 1 -14.42 4.43 12.96
CA ARG A 1 -13.34 5.41 12.83
C ARG A 1 -12.00 4.72 13.02
N PRO A 2 -10.94 5.11 12.30
CA PRO A 2 -9.61 4.63 12.58
C PRO A 2 -9.26 4.91 14.05
N THR A 3 -8.73 3.89 14.75
CA THR A 3 -8.42 3.98 16.18
C THR A 3 -7.00 3.48 16.43
N LEU A 4 -6.17 4.30 17.06
CA LEU A 4 -4.85 3.92 17.53
C LEU A 4 -4.91 3.65 19.03
N ILE A 5 -4.55 2.43 19.44
CA ILE A 5 -4.46 2.04 20.83
C ILE A 5 -2.98 1.98 21.22
N CYS A 6 -2.55 2.90 22.08
CA CYS A 6 -1.19 2.93 22.59
C CYS A 6 -1.14 2.16 23.92
N THR A 7 -0.42 1.03 23.93
CA THR A 7 -0.24 0.21 25.12
C THR A 7 1.13 0.46 25.75
N LYS A 8 1.19 0.55 27.07
CA LYS A 8 2.44 0.59 27.83
C LYS A 8 2.63 -0.73 28.53
N THR A 9 3.57 -1.51 28.07
CA THR A 9 3.79 -2.88 28.53
C THR A 9 5.24 -3.11 28.97
N ILE A 10 5.47 -4.23 29.64
CA ILE A 10 6.82 -4.70 30.00
C ILE A 10 7.02 -6.05 29.33
N ILE A 11 8.13 -6.24 28.62
CA ILE A 11 8.47 -7.53 28.01
C ILE A 11 8.55 -8.64 29.07
N GLY A 12 7.95 -9.81 28.79
CA GLY A 12 7.96 -10.93 29.71
C GLY A 12 7.14 -10.68 30.99
N PHE A 13 6.13 -9.81 30.94
CA PHE A 13 5.23 -9.63 32.08
C PHE A 13 4.69 -10.97 32.60
N GLY A 14 4.73 -11.15 33.90
CA GLY A 14 4.34 -12.40 34.57
C GLY A 14 5.50 -13.38 34.79
N SER A 15 6.66 -13.17 34.19
CA SER A 15 7.87 -13.97 34.47
C SER A 15 8.65 -13.35 35.65
N PRO A 16 8.77 -13.99 36.80
CA PRO A 16 9.36 -13.38 38.00
C PRO A 16 10.85 -13.02 37.81
N ASN A 17 11.59 -13.84 37.08
CA ASN A 17 13.05 -13.70 36.97
C ASN A 17 13.52 -13.10 35.63
N LYS A 18 12.66 -13.05 34.60
CA LYS A 18 13.04 -12.61 33.25
C LYS A 18 12.25 -11.42 32.75
N SER A 19 11.22 -10.94 33.46
CA SER A 19 10.44 -9.76 33.08
C SER A 19 11.34 -8.51 33.00
N GLY A 20 11.16 -7.73 31.94
CA GLY A 20 11.97 -6.54 31.69
C GLY A 20 13.39 -6.81 31.14
N SER A 21 13.77 -8.08 31.00
CA SER A 21 15.08 -8.50 30.49
C SER A 21 15.01 -8.85 29.00
N HIS A 22 16.13 -8.70 28.31
CA HIS A 22 16.32 -9.20 26.94
C HIS A 22 16.31 -10.75 26.86
N ASP A 23 16.50 -11.45 27.96
CA ASP A 23 16.54 -12.93 28.03
C ASP A 23 15.19 -13.59 27.65
N CYS A 24 14.09 -12.83 27.69
CA CYS A 24 12.78 -13.31 27.23
C CYS A 24 12.41 -12.82 25.81
N HIS A 25 13.34 -12.13 25.12
CA HIS A 25 13.10 -11.70 23.75
C HIS A 25 13.48 -12.81 22.77
N GLY A 26 12.47 -13.59 22.32
CA GLY A 26 12.66 -14.64 21.33
C GLY A 26 13.32 -15.92 21.86
N ALA A 27 13.61 -16.01 23.14
CA ALA A 27 14.10 -17.21 23.79
C ALA A 27 12.98 -17.89 24.63
N PRO A 28 12.95 -19.24 24.68
CA PRO A 28 12.02 -19.95 25.57
C PRO A 28 12.31 -19.59 27.04
N LEU A 29 11.27 -19.43 27.84
CA LEU A 29 11.44 -19.16 29.26
C LEU A 29 12.11 -20.33 30.01
N GLY A 30 11.85 -21.57 29.57
CA GLY A 30 12.23 -22.80 30.24
C GLY A 30 11.19 -23.28 31.23
N ALA A 31 11.23 -24.56 31.59
CA ALA A 31 10.18 -25.21 32.37
C ALA A 31 9.99 -24.60 33.78
N GLU A 32 11.08 -24.28 34.44
CA GLU A 32 11.06 -23.69 35.81
C GLU A 32 10.45 -22.28 35.79
N GLU A 33 10.87 -21.44 34.85
CA GLU A 33 10.35 -20.08 34.71
C GLU A 33 8.90 -20.06 34.24
N ILE A 34 8.48 -21.01 33.41
CA ILE A 34 7.09 -21.19 33.01
C ILE A 34 6.23 -21.54 34.24
N ALA A 35 6.71 -22.45 35.10
CA ALA A 35 6.01 -22.81 36.35
C ALA A 35 5.85 -21.59 37.28
N ALA A 36 6.93 -20.85 37.49
CA ALA A 36 6.92 -19.63 38.30
C ALA A 36 6.01 -18.54 37.71
N ALA A 37 6.00 -18.37 36.38
CA ALA A 37 5.12 -17.41 35.69
C ALA A 37 3.65 -17.81 35.82
N ARG A 38 3.32 -19.09 35.74
CA ARG A 38 1.96 -19.60 35.93
C ARG A 38 1.47 -19.34 37.34
N GLU A 39 2.30 -19.60 38.35
CA GLU A 39 2.00 -19.28 39.74
C GLU A 39 1.78 -17.78 39.96
N PHE A 40 2.67 -16.95 39.44
CA PHE A 40 2.55 -15.48 39.51
C PHE A 40 1.27 -14.95 38.85
N LEU A 41 0.85 -15.54 37.73
CA LEU A 41 -0.36 -15.15 36.99
C LEU A 41 -1.65 -15.82 37.54
N GLY A 42 -1.54 -16.75 38.48
CA GLY A 42 -2.67 -17.53 39.00
C GLY A 42 -3.28 -18.47 37.96
N TRP A 43 -2.48 -18.97 37.01
CA TRP A 43 -2.93 -19.87 35.94
C TRP A 43 -2.75 -21.34 36.33
N GLU A 44 -3.80 -21.97 36.81
CA GLU A 44 -3.77 -23.33 37.38
C GLU A 44 -4.08 -24.45 36.38
N HIS A 45 -4.50 -24.07 35.15
CA HIS A 45 -4.91 -25.05 34.13
C HIS A 45 -3.71 -25.76 33.49
N PRO A 46 -3.84 -27.02 33.07
CA PRO A 46 -2.78 -27.73 32.33
C PRO A 46 -2.28 -26.99 31.09
N ALA A 47 -1.11 -27.37 30.58
CA ALA A 47 -0.57 -26.81 29.35
C ALA A 47 -1.53 -27.12 28.19
N PHE A 48 -1.79 -26.10 27.35
CA PHE A 48 -2.67 -26.16 26.18
C PHE A 48 -4.17 -26.42 26.49
N GLU A 49 -4.57 -26.41 27.74
CA GLU A 49 -5.98 -26.44 28.16
C GLU A 49 -6.46 -25.01 28.43
N ILE A 50 -7.47 -24.59 27.71
CA ILE A 50 -8.15 -23.30 27.94
C ILE A 50 -9.53 -23.59 28.48
N PRO A 51 -9.93 -22.99 29.64
CA PRO A 51 -11.24 -23.17 30.23
C PRO A 51 -12.38 -22.79 29.28
N ALA A 52 -13.51 -23.47 29.40
CA ALA A 52 -14.67 -23.26 28.55
C ALA A 52 -15.30 -21.88 28.71
N ASP A 53 -15.22 -21.29 29.88
CA ASP A 53 -15.68 -19.93 30.17
C ASP A 53 -14.82 -18.88 29.45
N VAL A 54 -13.48 -19.05 29.39
CA VAL A 54 -12.59 -18.20 28.61
C VAL A 54 -12.92 -18.30 27.12
N TYR A 55 -13.15 -19.51 26.60
CA TYR A 55 -13.61 -19.67 25.23
C TYR A 55 -14.94 -18.97 24.97
N ALA A 56 -15.89 -19.08 25.89
CA ALA A 56 -17.21 -18.47 25.75
C ALA A 56 -17.13 -16.93 25.74
N GLU A 57 -16.27 -16.34 26.59
CA GLU A 57 -16.06 -14.89 26.64
C GLU A 57 -15.40 -14.32 25.37
N TRP A 58 -14.52 -15.10 24.73
CA TRP A 58 -13.83 -14.70 23.50
C TRP A 58 -14.56 -15.12 22.21
N ASP A 59 -15.62 -15.94 22.31
CA ASP A 59 -16.38 -16.37 21.13
C ASP A 59 -17.28 -15.26 20.60
N ALA A 60 -16.79 -14.57 19.56
CA ALA A 60 -17.50 -13.50 18.87
C ALA A 60 -18.34 -13.99 17.66
N LYS A 61 -18.48 -15.30 17.40
CA LYS A 61 -19.15 -15.83 16.19
C LYS A 61 -20.58 -15.33 16.05
N ALA A 62 -21.40 -15.46 17.09
CA ALA A 62 -22.80 -15.02 17.04
C ALA A 62 -22.93 -13.50 16.87
N VAL A 63 -22.11 -12.72 17.58
CA VAL A 63 -22.08 -11.25 17.49
C VAL A 63 -21.56 -10.83 16.11
N GLY A 64 -20.55 -11.51 15.59
CA GLY A 64 -20.00 -11.28 14.24
C GLY A 64 -21.06 -11.54 13.16
N ALA A 65 -21.73 -12.69 13.22
CA ALA A 65 -22.78 -13.05 12.27
C ALA A 65 -23.96 -12.05 12.27
N ALA A 66 -24.37 -11.57 13.46
CA ALA A 66 -25.41 -10.55 13.57
C ALA A 66 -24.99 -9.20 12.94
N LYS A 67 -23.73 -8.78 13.15
CA LYS A 67 -23.18 -7.55 12.52
C LYS A 67 -23.07 -7.66 11.00
N GLU A 68 -22.62 -8.80 10.50
CA GLU A 68 -22.55 -9.08 9.08
C GLU A 68 -23.93 -9.07 8.42
N ALA A 69 -24.92 -9.76 9.03
CA ALA A 69 -26.30 -9.75 8.55
C ALA A 69 -26.90 -8.34 8.51
N ALA A 70 -26.65 -7.52 9.54
CA ALA A 70 -27.11 -6.14 9.58
C ALA A 70 -26.43 -5.27 8.52
N TRP A 71 -25.14 -5.49 8.23
CA TRP A 71 -24.42 -4.81 7.16
C TRP A 71 -24.97 -5.23 5.78
N ASN A 72 -25.16 -6.53 5.54
CA ASN A 72 -25.69 -7.06 4.30
C ASN A 72 -27.08 -6.48 3.99
N ALA A 73 -27.96 -6.44 4.97
CA ALA A 73 -29.30 -5.85 4.80
C ALA A 73 -29.24 -4.35 4.40
N LYS A 74 -28.30 -3.58 4.95
CA LYS A 74 -28.06 -2.19 4.56
C LYS A 74 -27.51 -2.09 3.15
N PHE A 75 -26.56 -2.96 2.79
CA PHE A 75 -25.98 -2.96 1.46
C PHE A 75 -26.99 -3.38 0.40
N ASP A 76 -27.85 -4.36 0.67
CA ASP A 76 -28.93 -4.79 -0.24
C ASP A 76 -29.92 -3.66 -0.49
N ALA A 77 -30.31 -2.94 0.55
CA ALA A 77 -31.17 -1.76 0.41
C ALA A 77 -30.49 -0.63 -0.40
N TYR A 78 -29.19 -0.40 -0.18
CA TYR A 78 -28.40 0.54 -0.97
C TYR A 78 -28.32 0.11 -2.44
N ALA A 79 -28.05 -1.17 -2.70
CA ALA A 79 -27.95 -1.72 -4.05
C ALA A 79 -29.26 -1.65 -4.82
N ALA A 80 -30.39 -1.79 -4.12
CA ALA A 80 -31.71 -1.60 -4.72
C ALA A 80 -31.99 -0.14 -5.11
N ALA A 81 -31.53 0.82 -4.28
CA ALA A 81 -31.74 2.25 -4.52
C ALA A 81 -30.70 2.84 -5.51
N TYR A 82 -29.47 2.33 -5.51
CA TYR A 82 -28.31 2.84 -6.26
C TYR A 82 -27.53 1.69 -6.92
N PRO A 83 -28.11 1.01 -7.93
CA PRO A 83 -27.52 -0.22 -8.49
C PRO A 83 -26.17 -0.01 -9.18
N ALA A 84 -25.96 1.13 -9.84
CA ALA A 84 -24.71 1.44 -10.53
C ALA A 84 -23.57 1.70 -9.54
N GLU A 85 -23.83 2.49 -8.50
CA GLU A 85 -22.87 2.81 -7.45
C GLU A 85 -22.52 1.57 -6.60
N ALA A 86 -23.49 0.71 -6.33
CA ALA A 86 -23.26 -0.54 -5.62
C ALA A 86 -22.42 -1.53 -6.43
N ALA A 87 -22.63 -1.60 -7.74
CA ALA A 87 -21.82 -2.41 -8.64
C ALA A 87 -20.37 -1.88 -8.69
N GLU A 88 -20.19 -0.57 -8.81
CA GLU A 88 -18.87 0.07 -8.79
C GLU A 88 -18.16 -0.11 -7.46
N PHE A 89 -18.86 -0.01 -6.33
CA PHE A 89 -18.30 -0.29 -5.01
C PHE A 89 -17.79 -1.74 -4.93
N LYS A 90 -18.60 -2.72 -5.35
CA LYS A 90 -18.19 -4.14 -5.38
C LYS A 90 -16.97 -4.34 -6.26
N ARG A 91 -16.96 -3.78 -7.47
CA ARG A 91 -15.84 -3.87 -8.41
C ARG A 91 -14.53 -3.43 -7.74
N ARG A 92 -14.54 -2.24 -7.13
CA ARG A 92 -13.34 -1.67 -6.49
C ARG A 92 -12.88 -2.49 -5.28
N VAL A 93 -13.80 -2.88 -4.40
CA VAL A 93 -13.46 -3.66 -3.19
C VAL A 93 -12.92 -5.04 -3.56
N ASN A 94 -13.41 -5.63 -4.66
CA ASN A 94 -12.89 -6.90 -5.19
C ASN A 94 -11.56 -6.75 -5.95
N GLY A 95 -11.08 -5.51 -6.19
CA GLY A 95 -9.88 -5.27 -6.99
C GLY A 95 -10.06 -5.56 -8.48
N GLU A 96 -11.28 -5.54 -8.98
CA GLU A 96 -11.60 -5.81 -10.38
C GLU A 96 -11.40 -4.54 -11.22
N LEU A 97 -10.78 -4.68 -12.39
CA LEU A 97 -10.65 -3.59 -13.36
C LEU A 97 -11.97 -3.35 -14.10
N PRO A 98 -12.19 -2.14 -14.67
CA PRO A 98 -13.37 -1.87 -15.49
C PRO A 98 -13.48 -2.85 -16.66
N ALA A 99 -14.70 -3.28 -17.01
CA ALA A 99 -14.94 -4.29 -18.05
C ALA A 99 -14.28 -3.97 -19.41
N GLN A 100 -14.13 -2.68 -19.74
CA GLN A 100 -13.52 -2.23 -20.99
C GLN A 100 -12.02 -1.92 -20.86
N TRP A 101 -11.40 -2.26 -19.73
CA TRP A 101 -9.98 -1.93 -19.45
C TRP A 101 -9.04 -2.46 -20.51
N GLU A 102 -9.08 -3.77 -20.79
CA GLU A 102 -8.16 -4.42 -21.72
C GLU A 102 -8.27 -3.85 -23.14
N GLU A 103 -9.47 -3.67 -23.64
CA GLU A 103 -9.73 -3.15 -24.98
C GLU A 103 -9.21 -1.70 -25.10
N LYS A 104 -9.62 -0.83 -24.16
CA LYS A 104 -9.24 0.59 -24.20
C LYS A 104 -7.75 0.80 -23.95
N ALA A 105 -7.16 0.07 -23.00
CA ALA A 105 -5.73 0.17 -22.73
C ALA A 105 -4.89 -0.30 -23.92
N ASN A 106 -5.29 -1.39 -24.59
CA ASN A 106 -4.62 -1.86 -25.80
C ASN A 106 -4.77 -0.85 -26.95
N GLN A 107 -5.93 -0.21 -27.11
CA GLN A 107 -6.13 0.83 -28.11
C GLN A 107 -5.21 2.04 -27.87
N ILE A 108 -5.10 2.51 -26.62
CA ILE A 108 -4.19 3.60 -26.25
C ILE A 108 -2.75 3.25 -26.62
N ILE A 109 -2.29 2.02 -26.31
CA ILE A 109 -0.94 1.56 -26.65
C ILE A 109 -0.73 1.53 -28.16
N ALA A 110 -1.70 1.02 -28.93
CA ALA A 110 -1.65 1.00 -30.38
C ALA A 110 -1.59 2.41 -30.99
N ASP A 111 -2.36 3.36 -30.46
CA ASP A 111 -2.37 4.75 -30.88
C ASP A 111 -1.01 5.44 -30.62
N LEU A 112 -0.38 5.16 -29.47
CA LEU A 112 0.96 5.64 -29.14
C LEU A 112 2.02 5.05 -30.07
N GLN A 113 1.90 3.78 -30.43
CA GLN A 113 2.79 3.12 -31.38
C GLN A 113 2.65 3.70 -32.79
N ALA A 114 1.44 4.02 -33.22
CA ALA A 114 1.17 4.64 -34.51
C ALA A 114 1.62 6.09 -34.57
N ASN A 115 1.73 6.79 -33.44
CA ASN A 115 2.07 8.20 -33.34
C ASN A 115 3.29 8.41 -32.42
N PRO A 116 4.49 7.99 -32.82
CA PRO A 116 5.68 8.08 -31.98
C PRO A 116 6.05 9.55 -31.69
N ALA A 117 6.45 9.84 -30.44
CA ALA A 117 6.88 11.16 -30.02
C ALA A 117 8.24 11.11 -29.32
N ASN A 118 9.09 12.08 -29.63
CA ASN A 118 10.37 12.25 -28.93
C ASN A 118 10.15 13.15 -27.69
N ILE A 119 9.86 12.55 -26.58
CA ILE A 119 9.55 13.22 -25.31
C ILE A 119 10.32 12.59 -24.15
N ALA A 120 10.49 13.33 -23.05
CA ALA A 120 11.10 12.79 -21.85
C ALA A 120 10.25 11.64 -21.27
N SER A 121 10.89 10.61 -20.73
CA SER A 121 10.20 9.43 -20.15
C SER A 121 9.19 9.80 -19.04
N ARG A 122 9.50 10.80 -18.19
CA ARG A 122 8.53 11.34 -17.22
C ARG A 122 7.29 11.96 -17.86
N LYS A 123 7.44 12.56 -19.06
CA LYS A 123 6.29 13.09 -19.83
C LYS A 123 5.49 11.96 -20.48
N ALA A 124 6.15 10.91 -20.96
CA ALA A 124 5.50 9.70 -21.45
C ALA A 124 4.66 9.04 -20.33
N SER A 125 5.21 8.94 -19.13
CA SER A 125 4.50 8.47 -17.93
C SER A 125 3.29 9.35 -17.59
N GLN A 126 3.41 10.69 -17.62
CA GLN A 126 2.29 11.60 -17.42
C GLN A 126 1.20 11.42 -18.48
N ASN A 127 1.56 11.23 -19.74
CA ASN A 127 0.61 11.00 -20.82
C ASN A 127 -0.16 9.67 -20.61
N ALA A 128 0.51 8.63 -20.11
CA ALA A 128 -0.14 7.38 -19.72
C ALA A 128 -1.10 7.59 -18.54
N LEU A 129 -0.71 8.34 -17.52
CA LEU A 129 -1.60 8.73 -16.42
C LEU A 129 -2.83 9.51 -16.90
N GLU A 130 -2.64 10.46 -17.84
CA GLU A 130 -3.73 11.23 -18.44
C GLU A 130 -4.75 10.32 -19.16
N ALA A 131 -4.29 9.26 -19.80
CA ALA A 131 -5.13 8.32 -20.51
C ALA A 131 -5.83 7.34 -19.56
N PHE A 132 -5.08 6.70 -18.67
CA PHE A 132 -5.58 5.64 -17.78
C PHE A 132 -6.35 6.19 -16.59
N GLY A 133 -5.95 7.32 -16.03
CA GLY A 133 -6.61 7.94 -14.89
C GLY A 133 -8.10 8.26 -15.14
N LYS A 134 -8.46 8.57 -16.39
CA LYS A 134 -9.87 8.78 -16.79
C LYS A 134 -10.70 7.50 -16.73
N MET A 135 -10.07 6.34 -16.80
CA MET A 135 -10.73 5.03 -16.75
C MET A 135 -10.73 4.41 -15.36
N LEU A 136 -9.82 4.87 -14.49
CA LEU A 136 -9.58 4.30 -13.16
C LEU A 136 -9.85 5.36 -12.07
N PRO A 137 -11.12 5.61 -11.72
CA PRO A 137 -11.47 6.58 -10.68
C PRO A 137 -10.94 6.18 -9.28
N GLU A 138 -10.49 4.94 -9.11
CA GLU A 138 -9.81 4.45 -7.92
C GLU A 138 -8.34 4.82 -7.81
N PHE A 139 -7.73 5.46 -8.82
CA PHE A 139 -6.35 5.93 -8.71
C PHE A 139 -6.21 7.00 -7.63
N MET A 140 -5.30 6.74 -6.70
CA MET A 140 -4.92 7.66 -5.63
C MET A 140 -3.44 8.02 -5.79
N GLY A 141 -3.17 9.17 -6.41
CA GLY A 141 -1.83 9.62 -6.73
C GLY A 141 -1.14 10.38 -5.62
N GLY A 142 0.16 10.62 -5.79
CA GLY A 142 0.90 11.49 -4.91
C GLY A 142 2.37 11.65 -5.27
N SER A 143 3.05 12.53 -4.55
CA SER A 143 4.49 12.74 -4.66
C SER A 143 5.07 13.23 -3.33
N ALA A 144 6.34 12.85 -3.09
CA ALA A 144 7.13 13.34 -1.97
C ALA A 144 7.73 14.72 -2.32
N ASP A 145 6.85 15.73 -2.44
CA ASP A 145 7.17 17.14 -2.72
C ASP A 145 7.85 17.40 -4.09
N LEU A 146 7.70 16.48 -5.04
CA LEU A 146 8.32 16.54 -6.35
C LEU A 146 7.30 16.46 -7.52
N ALA A 147 6.02 16.75 -7.27
CA ALA A 147 4.96 16.62 -8.28
C ALA A 147 5.27 17.31 -9.61
N PRO A 148 5.79 18.54 -9.66
CA PRO A 148 6.17 19.20 -10.91
C PRO A 148 7.34 18.53 -11.62
N SER A 149 8.28 17.95 -10.88
CA SER A 149 9.47 17.29 -11.43
C SER A 149 9.19 15.86 -11.88
N ASN A 150 8.37 15.12 -11.12
CA ASN A 150 7.96 13.75 -11.46
C ASN A 150 6.88 13.70 -12.54
N LEU A 151 6.14 14.79 -12.77
CA LEU A 151 5.00 14.86 -13.69
C LEU A 151 3.93 13.79 -13.38
N THR A 152 3.54 13.68 -12.11
CA THR A 152 2.57 12.69 -11.63
C THR A 152 1.16 13.24 -11.41
N MET A 153 0.95 14.52 -11.67
CA MET A 153 -0.39 15.09 -11.80
C MET A 153 -0.86 15.02 -13.25
N TRP A 154 -2.14 14.73 -13.44
CA TRP A 154 -2.84 14.72 -14.71
C TRP A 154 -4.09 15.61 -14.62
N SER A 155 -4.82 15.84 -15.74
CA SER A 155 -5.91 16.83 -15.79
C SER A 155 -7.06 16.55 -14.79
N GLY A 156 -7.26 15.30 -14.37
CA GLY A 156 -8.23 14.90 -13.35
C GLY A 156 -7.68 14.86 -11.93
N SER A 157 -6.43 15.25 -11.72
CA SER A 157 -5.86 15.28 -10.36
C SER A 157 -6.48 16.40 -9.54
N LYS A 158 -6.99 16.07 -8.37
CA LYS A 158 -7.52 16.99 -7.36
C LYS A 158 -6.85 16.72 -6.03
N SER A 159 -6.28 17.77 -5.41
CA SER A 159 -5.67 17.63 -4.09
C SER A 159 -6.64 17.12 -3.04
N LEU A 160 -6.18 16.18 -2.20
CA LEU A 160 -6.90 15.75 -1.02
C LEU A 160 -6.66 16.78 0.09
N GLU A 161 -7.73 17.33 0.64
CA GLU A 161 -7.69 18.38 1.64
C GLU A 161 -8.27 17.89 2.98
N ALA A 162 -7.89 18.53 4.08
CA ALA A 162 -8.30 18.14 5.43
C ALA A 162 -9.83 18.12 5.63
N ASN A 163 -10.58 18.94 4.88
CA ASN A 163 -12.02 19.05 4.98
C ASN A 163 -12.75 18.72 3.64
N ASP A 164 -12.00 18.28 2.62
CA ASP A 164 -12.53 17.85 1.33
C ASP A 164 -11.86 16.53 0.89
N PHE A 165 -12.52 15.43 1.16
CA PHE A 165 -12.07 14.09 0.83
C PHE A 165 -12.44 13.65 -0.61
N SER A 166 -12.87 14.55 -1.47
CA SER A 166 -13.16 14.25 -2.88
C SER A 166 -11.91 14.26 -3.77
N GLY A 167 -10.74 14.57 -3.20
CA GLY A 167 -9.47 14.56 -3.90
C GLY A 167 -8.94 13.15 -4.17
N ASN A 168 -8.11 13.04 -5.20
CA ASN A 168 -7.42 11.81 -5.61
C ASN A 168 -5.90 11.97 -5.69
N TYR A 169 -5.35 13.05 -5.11
CA TYR A 169 -3.92 13.32 -5.11
C TYR A 169 -3.44 13.80 -3.74
N ILE A 170 -2.43 13.12 -3.19
CA ILE A 170 -1.89 13.38 -1.87
C ILE A 170 -0.52 14.07 -1.99
N HIS A 171 -0.38 15.24 -1.38
CA HIS A 171 0.90 15.93 -1.24
C HIS A 171 1.59 15.43 0.03
N TYR A 172 2.47 14.46 -0.11
CA TYR A 172 3.13 13.79 1.04
C TYR A 172 4.20 14.67 1.72
N GLY A 173 4.68 15.73 1.04
CA GLY A 173 5.86 16.47 1.48
C GLY A 173 7.13 15.62 1.33
N VAL A 174 8.26 16.08 1.84
CA VAL A 174 9.54 15.36 1.80
C VAL A 174 9.50 14.21 2.82
N ARG A 175 8.78 13.12 2.47
CA ARG A 175 8.50 11.96 3.36
C ARG A 175 8.38 10.68 2.55
N GLU A 176 9.44 10.23 1.93
CA GLU A 176 9.44 9.07 1.02
C GLU A 176 9.02 7.78 1.73
N PHE A 177 9.51 7.56 2.95
CA PHE A 177 9.08 6.43 3.78
C PHE A 177 7.59 6.54 4.13
N GLY A 178 7.17 7.71 4.62
CA GLY A 178 5.77 7.97 5.00
C GLY A 178 4.82 7.79 3.81
N MET A 179 5.19 8.32 2.64
CA MET A 179 4.44 8.16 1.39
C MET A 179 4.24 6.66 1.09
N THR A 180 5.32 5.92 1.00
CA THR A 180 5.27 4.49 0.65
C THR A 180 4.50 3.67 1.69
N ALA A 181 4.67 3.96 2.98
CA ALA A 181 3.95 3.27 4.05
C ALA A 181 2.44 3.59 4.04
N ILE A 182 2.06 4.84 3.77
CA ILE A 182 0.65 5.24 3.61
C ILE A 182 0.04 4.55 2.39
N MET A 183 0.77 4.50 1.27
CA MET A 183 0.33 3.78 0.08
C MET A 183 0.13 2.28 0.35
N ASN A 184 1.01 1.64 1.13
CA ASN A 184 0.80 0.25 1.59
C ASN A 184 -0.52 0.11 2.36
N GLY A 185 -0.82 1.06 3.25
CA GLY A 185 -2.08 1.08 3.99
C GLY A 185 -3.31 1.28 3.10
N ILE A 186 -3.24 2.16 2.10
CA ILE A 186 -4.30 2.38 1.12
C ILE A 186 -4.57 1.10 0.30
N ALA A 187 -3.51 0.45 -0.19
CA ALA A 187 -3.61 -0.80 -0.93
C ALA A 187 -4.22 -1.93 -0.09
N LEU A 188 -3.81 -2.06 1.18
CA LEU A 188 -4.36 -3.04 2.12
C LEU A 188 -5.82 -2.79 2.49
N HIS A 189 -6.25 -1.52 2.54
CA HIS A 189 -7.64 -1.17 2.76
C HIS A 189 -8.54 -1.65 1.60
N GLY A 190 -8.01 -1.63 0.38
CA GLY A 190 -8.75 -1.96 -0.83
C GLY A 190 -9.64 -0.82 -1.35
N GLY A 191 -10.13 -0.97 -2.58
CA GLY A 191 -10.98 0.01 -3.25
C GLY A 191 -10.23 1.17 -3.90
N PHE A 192 -8.91 1.25 -3.74
CA PHE A 192 -8.02 2.24 -4.34
C PHE A 192 -6.76 1.58 -4.88
N VAL A 193 -6.21 2.15 -5.95
CA VAL A 193 -4.88 1.82 -6.50
C VAL A 193 -3.94 3.00 -6.24
N PRO A 194 -3.08 2.91 -5.23
CA PRO A 194 -2.16 4.01 -4.91
C PRO A 194 -0.97 4.05 -5.86
N TYR A 195 -0.58 5.26 -6.27
CA TYR A 195 0.72 5.51 -6.87
C TYR A 195 1.40 6.71 -6.22
N GLY A 196 2.72 6.65 -6.08
CA GLY A 196 3.49 7.72 -5.47
C GLY A 196 4.85 7.88 -6.12
N ALA A 197 5.35 9.11 -6.12
CA ALA A 197 6.54 9.46 -6.86
C ALA A 197 7.59 10.19 -6.04
N THR A 198 8.83 9.92 -6.41
CA THR A 198 10.02 10.66 -5.99
C THR A 198 11.12 10.47 -7.04
N PHE A 199 12.32 11.03 -6.83
CA PHE A 199 13.48 10.66 -7.62
C PHE A 199 13.97 9.26 -7.26
N LEU A 200 14.54 8.54 -8.21
CA LEU A 200 15.00 7.17 -7.96
C LEU A 200 16.00 7.09 -6.81
N MET A 201 16.91 8.03 -6.68
CA MET A 201 17.87 8.07 -5.57
C MET A 201 17.15 8.09 -4.21
N PHE A 202 16.03 8.79 -4.10
CA PHE A 202 15.32 8.95 -2.84
C PHE A 202 14.48 7.73 -2.43
N MET A 203 14.39 6.71 -3.30
CA MET A 203 13.85 5.41 -2.87
C MET A 203 14.60 4.83 -1.67
N GLU A 204 15.88 5.22 -1.49
CA GLU A 204 16.67 4.75 -0.35
C GLU A 204 16.04 5.15 0.99
N TYR A 205 15.42 6.33 1.07
CA TYR A 205 14.66 6.74 2.26
C TYR A 205 13.39 5.90 2.46
N ALA A 206 12.78 5.40 1.38
CA ALA A 206 11.56 4.58 1.42
C ALA A 206 11.83 3.06 1.45
N ARG A 207 13.09 2.64 1.36
CA ARG A 207 13.50 1.26 1.07
C ARG A 207 12.79 0.21 1.93
N ASN A 208 12.67 0.43 3.22
CA ASN A 208 12.04 -0.54 4.10
C ASN A 208 10.52 -0.64 3.86
N ALA A 209 9.83 0.48 3.67
CA ALA A 209 8.40 0.50 3.36
C ALA A 209 8.11 -0.14 1.99
N MET A 210 8.98 0.12 0.99
CA MET A 210 8.91 -0.50 -0.33
C MET A 210 9.12 -2.03 -0.26
N ARG A 211 10.14 -2.47 0.50
CA ARG A 211 10.37 -3.90 0.73
C ARG A 211 9.18 -4.56 1.42
N MET A 212 8.50 -3.85 2.33
CA MET A 212 7.29 -4.34 2.98
C MET A 212 6.13 -4.47 2.00
N ALA A 213 5.95 -3.56 1.03
CA ALA A 213 4.98 -3.72 -0.04
C ALA A 213 5.17 -5.05 -0.79
N ALA A 214 6.41 -5.33 -1.19
CA ALA A 214 6.78 -6.56 -1.87
C ALA A 214 6.58 -7.83 -0.99
N LEU A 215 6.93 -7.76 0.29
CA LEU A 215 6.72 -8.85 1.25
C LEU A 215 5.25 -9.15 1.48
N MET A 216 4.42 -8.12 1.62
CA MET A 216 2.97 -8.24 1.79
C MET A 216 2.24 -8.53 0.47
N LYS A 217 2.94 -8.44 -0.67
CA LYS A 217 2.37 -8.63 -2.04
C LYS A 217 1.19 -7.68 -2.31
N VAL A 218 1.30 -6.45 -1.87
CA VAL A 218 0.28 -5.42 -2.13
C VAL A 218 0.61 -4.63 -3.39
N GLN A 219 -0.42 -4.27 -4.15
CA GLN A 219 -0.29 -3.40 -5.30
C GLN A 219 -0.02 -1.96 -4.84
N ASN A 220 1.22 -1.52 -5.04
CA ASN A 220 1.71 -0.21 -4.67
C ASN A 220 2.63 0.29 -5.79
N ILE A 221 2.18 1.25 -6.59
CA ILE A 221 2.89 1.71 -7.78
C ILE A 221 3.86 2.82 -7.39
N GLN A 222 5.16 2.53 -7.49
CA GLN A 222 6.23 3.49 -7.24
C GLN A 222 6.71 4.10 -8.56
N VAL A 223 6.62 5.42 -8.69
CA VAL A 223 7.06 6.15 -9.87
C VAL A 223 8.36 6.88 -9.56
N TYR A 224 9.46 6.36 -10.09
CA TYR A 224 10.80 6.91 -9.87
C TYR A 224 11.33 7.57 -11.14
N THR A 225 11.57 8.88 -11.07
CA THR A 225 12.15 9.66 -12.15
C THR A 225 13.61 10.01 -11.86
N HIS A 226 14.30 10.69 -12.79
CA HIS A 226 15.69 11.10 -12.63
C HIS A 226 16.58 9.88 -12.31
N ASP A 227 16.51 8.86 -13.17
CA ASP A 227 16.90 7.49 -12.90
C ASP A 227 18.27 7.10 -13.43
N SER A 228 19.15 8.05 -13.69
CA SER A 228 20.50 7.75 -14.19
C SER A 228 21.58 8.72 -13.70
N ILE A 229 22.84 8.28 -13.83
CA ILE A 229 24.02 9.12 -13.61
C ILE A 229 24.09 10.33 -14.56
N GLY A 230 23.33 10.29 -15.65
CA GLY A 230 23.23 11.39 -16.62
C GLY A 230 22.37 12.57 -16.16
N LEU A 231 21.87 12.56 -14.92
CA LEU A 231 21.05 13.66 -14.37
C LEU A 231 21.77 15.01 -14.41
N GLY A 232 23.09 15.00 -14.22
CA GLY A 232 23.93 16.18 -14.44
C GLY A 232 24.06 17.08 -13.23
N GLU A 233 23.49 18.26 -13.29
CA GLU A 233 23.75 19.38 -12.37
C GLU A 233 23.38 19.14 -10.91
N ASP A 234 22.40 18.29 -10.61
CA ASP A 234 22.03 17.95 -9.25
C ASP A 234 23.12 17.16 -8.49
N GLY A 235 24.06 16.58 -9.21
CA GLY A 235 25.25 15.96 -8.68
C GLY A 235 25.07 14.59 -8.02
N PRO A 236 26.11 14.10 -7.32
CA PRO A 236 26.18 12.70 -6.85
C PRO A 236 25.09 12.32 -5.85
N THR A 237 24.55 13.28 -5.12
CA THR A 237 23.45 13.03 -4.16
C THR A 237 22.13 12.66 -4.82
N HIS A 238 22.00 12.92 -6.13
CA HIS A 238 20.78 12.69 -6.90
C HIS A 238 20.96 11.70 -8.05
N GLN A 239 22.21 11.30 -8.35
CA GLN A 239 22.58 10.41 -9.45
C GLN A 239 22.58 8.95 -9.01
N PRO A 240 21.55 8.14 -9.33
CA PRO A 240 21.49 6.75 -8.92
C PRO A 240 22.48 5.87 -9.68
N VAL A 241 23.06 4.91 -9.00
CA VAL A 241 23.98 3.91 -9.56
C VAL A 241 23.47 2.49 -9.26
N GLU A 242 23.38 2.12 -7.98
CA GLU A 242 23.01 0.78 -7.53
C GLU A 242 21.50 0.56 -7.34
N GLN A 243 20.68 1.60 -7.42
CA GLN A 243 19.26 1.55 -7.05
C GLN A 243 18.45 0.57 -7.91
N ILE A 244 18.66 0.58 -9.23
CA ILE A 244 17.97 -0.37 -10.14
C ILE A 244 18.34 -1.81 -9.84
N ALA A 245 19.62 -2.09 -9.59
CA ALA A 245 20.07 -3.44 -9.21
C ALA A 245 19.44 -3.89 -7.89
N SER A 246 19.38 -3.01 -6.90
CA SER A 246 18.79 -3.29 -5.60
C SER A 246 17.27 -3.52 -5.67
N LEU A 247 16.55 -2.79 -6.53
CA LEU A 247 15.13 -3.03 -6.81
C LEU A 247 14.91 -4.43 -7.40
N ARG A 248 15.70 -4.79 -8.41
CA ARG A 248 15.62 -6.10 -9.07
C ARG A 248 15.97 -7.28 -8.15
N LEU A 249 16.77 -7.06 -7.10
CA LEU A 249 17.11 -8.07 -6.10
C LEU A 249 16.00 -8.25 -5.04
N THR A 250 15.00 -7.35 -4.98
CA THR A 250 13.92 -7.45 -4.02
C THR A 250 12.87 -8.46 -4.49
N PRO A 251 12.65 -9.59 -3.78
CA PRO A 251 11.65 -10.58 -4.18
C PRO A 251 10.24 -9.97 -4.26
N ASN A 252 9.44 -10.42 -5.22
CA ASN A 252 8.09 -9.92 -5.53
C ASN A 252 8.03 -8.45 -5.99
N MET A 253 9.16 -7.83 -6.29
CA MET A 253 9.20 -6.49 -6.86
C MET A 253 9.24 -6.58 -8.39
N SER A 254 8.27 -5.99 -9.06
CA SER A 254 8.28 -5.82 -10.52
C SER A 254 8.94 -4.49 -10.85
N THR A 255 10.07 -4.52 -11.55
CA THR A 255 10.87 -3.33 -11.87
C THR A 255 10.83 -3.07 -13.37
N TRP A 256 10.23 -1.96 -13.76
CA TRP A 256 10.11 -1.49 -15.14
C TRP A 256 11.01 -0.28 -15.37
N ARG A 257 11.63 -0.22 -16.53
CA ARG A 257 12.45 0.92 -16.96
C ARG A 257 12.16 1.25 -18.42
N PRO A 258 11.00 1.86 -18.69
CA PRO A 258 10.56 2.15 -20.05
C PRO A 258 11.45 3.19 -20.72
N CYS A 259 11.78 2.99 -22.01
CA CYS A 259 12.62 3.90 -22.78
C CYS A 259 11.81 4.87 -23.65
N ASP A 260 10.54 4.59 -23.91
CA ASP A 260 9.66 5.40 -24.75
C ASP A 260 8.22 5.48 -24.23
N GLN A 261 7.34 6.13 -24.99
CA GLN A 261 5.95 6.31 -24.59
C GLN A 261 5.14 5.01 -24.65
N VAL A 262 5.48 4.08 -25.54
CA VAL A 262 4.78 2.78 -25.64
C VAL A 262 5.11 1.91 -24.45
N GLU A 263 6.39 1.76 -24.15
CA GLU A 263 6.83 1.00 -22.96
C GLU A 263 6.32 1.63 -21.68
N SER A 264 6.25 2.98 -21.59
CA SER A 264 5.67 3.66 -20.43
C SER A 264 4.20 3.33 -20.25
N ALA A 265 3.40 3.32 -21.33
CA ALA A 265 2.00 2.94 -21.26
C ALA A 265 1.81 1.46 -20.92
N VAL A 266 2.65 0.57 -21.47
CA VAL A 266 2.64 -0.85 -21.12
C VAL A 266 2.98 -1.06 -19.64
N ALA A 267 3.99 -0.36 -19.12
CA ALA A 267 4.35 -0.43 -17.70
C ALA A 267 3.18 0.01 -16.81
N TRP A 268 2.52 1.12 -17.11
CA TRP A 268 1.34 1.58 -16.38
C TRP A 268 0.14 0.64 -16.48
N LYS A 269 -0.07 0.01 -17.65
CA LYS A 269 -1.15 -0.96 -17.84
C LYS A 269 -0.97 -2.20 -16.97
N LEU A 270 0.28 -2.64 -16.78
CA LEU A 270 0.60 -3.89 -16.10
C LEU A 270 0.87 -3.72 -14.60
N ALA A 271 1.11 -2.49 -14.14
CA ALA A 271 1.30 -2.18 -12.73
C ALA A 271 -0.02 -2.10 -11.97
#